data_2de16bbecb5640b67cd5702c1de05a68
#
_entry.id   2de16bbecb5640b67cd5702c1de05a68
#
_cell.length_a   1.000
_cell.length_b   1.000
_cell.length_c   1.000
_cell.angle_alpha   90.00
_cell.angle_beta   90.00
_cell.angle_gamma   90.00
#
_symmetry.space_group_name_H-M   'P 1'
#
loop_
_entity.id
_entity.type
_entity.pdbx_description
1 polymer ?
#
loop_
_entity_poly.entity_id
_entity_poly.type
_entity_poly.pdbx_seq_one_letter_code
_entity_poly.pdbx_strand_id
1 'polypeptide(L)'
;MNDLTKSQKRTVRELLGDAHEAEIASALIGVEKAIQQWRSAEILPSEVSERIHEFHKETQEIFKTYNYLDPMFALARAVVFGFIEISRVPEELRPRVRELETLLKRD
;
A
#
# COMPACT_ATOMS: atom_id res chain seq x y z
N MET A 1 -11.11 4.60 14.69
CA MET A 1 -11.89 3.36 14.62
C MET A 1 -12.72 3.04 15.86
N ASN A 2 -12.95 3.99 16.76
CA ASN A 2 -13.68 3.71 18.01
C ASN A 2 -15.15 3.38 17.82
N ASP A 3 -15.73 3.79 16.70
CA ASP A 3 -17.12 3.57 16.35
C ASP A 3 -17.39 2.24 15.63
N LEU A 4 -16.33 1.47 15.37
CA LEU A 4 -16.46 0.17 14.70
C LEU A 4 -16.67 -0.95 15.70
N THR A 5 -17.38 -2.00 15.28
CA THR A 5 -17.50 -3.23 16.07
C THR A 5 -16.15 -3.95 16.10
N LYS A 6 -16.01 -4.89 17.04
CA LYS A 6 -14.80 -5.74 17.10
C LYS A 6 -14.56 -6.48 15.79
N SER A 7 -15.65 -7.00 15.20
CA SER A 7 -15.58 -7.72 13.93
C SER A 7 -15.09 -6.83 12.79
N GLN A 8 -15.63 -5.60 12.72
CA GLN A 8 -15.24 -4.62 11.73
C GLN A 8 -13.76 -4.22 11.90
N LYS A 9 -13.32 -3.98 13.12
CA LYS A 9 -11.92 -3.64 13.41
C LYS A 9 -10.97 -4.75 12.97
N ARG A 10 -11.36 -6.01 13.22
CA ARG A 10 -10.56 -7.16 12.81
C ARG A 10 -10.42 -7.21 11.29
N THR A 11 -11.53 -7.08 10.59
CA THR A 11 -11.55 -7.11 9.13
C THR A 11 -10.71 -5.97 8.54
N VAL A 12 -10.86 -4.75 9.06
CA VAL A 12 -10.07 -3.61 8.61
C VAL A 12 -8.58 -3.87 8.82
N ARG A 13 -8.21 -4.42 9.97
CA ARG A 13 -6.81 -4.72 10.28
C ARG A 13 -6.23 -5.77 9.31
N GLU A 14 -7.01 -6.79 8.99
CA GLU A 14 -6.60 -7.83 8.03
C GLU A 14 -6.42 -7.23 6.63
N LEU A 15 -7.34 -6.38 6.20
CA LEU A 15 -7.26 -5.71 4.91
C LEU A 15 -6.04 -4.80 4.83
N LEU A 16 -5.75 -4.07 5.88
CA LEU A 16 -4.57 -3.20 5.94
C LEU A 16 -3.27 -4.02 5.88
N GLY A 17 -3.25 -5.19 6.53
CA GLY A 17 -2.12 -6.10 6.43
C GLY A 17 -1.90 -6.58 5.00
N ASP A 18 -2.98 -6.99 4.32
CA ASP A 18 -2.91 -7.43 2.93
C ASP A 18 -2.50 -6.29 2.00
N ALA A 19 -3.02 -5.09 2.23
CA ALA A 19 -2.66 -3.91 1.43
C ALA A 19 -1.18 -3.56 1.60
N HIS A 20 -0.67 -3.65 2.83
CA HIS A 20 0.74 -3.40 3.14
C HIS A 20 1.63 -4.35 2.34
N GLU A 21 1.33 -5.66 2.36
CA GLU A 21 2.07 -6.65 1.61
C GLU A 21 1.98 -6.41 0.10
N ALA A 22 0.81 -6.06 -0.40
CA ALA A 22 0.62 -5.77 -1.83
C ALA A 22 1.42 -4.55 -2.27
N GLU A 23 1.50 -3.52 -1.44
CA GLU A 23 2.25 -2.31 -1.76
C GLU A 23 3.75 -2.59 -1.76
N ILE A 24 4.27 -3.37 -0.82
CA ILE A 24 5.67 -3.80 -0.81
C ILE A 24 5.96 -4.62 -2.07
N ALA A 25 5.08 -5.54 -2.43
CA ALA A 25 5.25 -6.36 -3.64
C ALA A 25 5.33 -5.48 -4.89
N SER A 26 4.49 -4.44 -4.97
CA SER A 26 4.53 -3.48 -6.07
C SER A 26 5.89 -2.76 -6.15
N ALA A 27 6.43 -2.35 -5.00
CA ALA A 27 7.73 -1.69 -4.95
C ALA A 27 8.87 -2.65 -5.35
N LEU A 28 8.76 -3.94 -5.01
CA LEU A 28 9.75 -4.94 -5.37
C LEU A 28 9.88 -5.14 -6.89
N ILE A 29 8.83 -4.88 -7.65
CA ILE A 29 8.86 -5.00 -9.11
C ILE A 29 9.97 -4.12 -9.69
N GLY A 30 10.16 -2.91 -9.13
CA GLY A 30 11.22 -2.01 -9.57
C GLY A 30 12.62 -2.58 -9.32
N VAL A 31 12.82 -3.26 -8.19
CA VAL A 31 14.09 -3.91 -7.87
C VAL A 31 14.34 -5.09 -8.81
N GLU A 32 13.31 -5.91 -9.03
CA GLU A 32 13.39 -7.04 -9.95
C GLU A 32 13.79 -6.60 -11.35
N LYS A 33 13.15 -5.53 -11.84
CA LYS A 33 13.47 -4.95 -13.15
C LYS A 33 14.92 -4.49 -13.20
N ALA A 34 15.43 -3.83 -12.17
CA ALA A 34 16.82 -3.37 -12.12
C ALA A 34 17.79 -4.55 -12.18
N ILE A 35 17.49 -5.64 -11.47
CA ILE A 35 18.32 -6.85 -11.50
C ILE A 35 18.36 -7.44 -12.92
N GLN A 36 17.21 -7.50 -13.61
CA GLN A 36 17.13 -7.99 -14.97
C GLN A 36 17.94 -7.12 -15.92
N GLN A 37 17.85 -5.79 -15.78
CA GLN A 37 18.61 -4.84 -16.57
C GLN A 37 20.12 -5.01 -16.37
N TRP A 38 20.54 -5.25 -15.15
CA TRP A 38 21.95 -5.53 -14.86
C TRP A 38 22.39 -6.84 -15.54
N ARG A 39 21.58 -7.89 -15.46
CA ARG A 39 21.92 -9.18 -16.10
C ARG A 39 22.03 -9.05 -17.61
N SER A 40 21.28 -8.12 -18.19
CA SER A 40 21.32 -7.82 -19.65
C SER A 40 22.37 -6.75 -19.99
N ALA A 41 23.20 -6.38 -19.06
CA ALA A 41 24.26 -5.37 -19.23
C ALA A 41 23.76 -3.98 -19.60
N GLU A 42 22.48 -3.66 -19.28
CA GLU A 42 21.91 -2.34 -19.55
C GLU A 42 22.28 -1.31 -18.49
N ILE A 43 22.51 -1.77 -17.23
CA ILE A 43 22.90 -0.91 -16.11
C ILE A 43 24.03 -1.59 -15.34
N LEU A 44 24.69 -0.78 -14.51
CA LEU A 44 25.79 -1.24 -13.67
C LEU A 44 25.30 -1.86 -12.37
N PRO A 45 26.07 -2.77 -11.74
CA PRO A 45 25.70 -3.29 -10.41
C PRO A 45 25.48 -2.19 -9.37
N SER A 46 26.23 -1.09 -9.44
CA SER A 46 26.06 0.03 -8.52
C SER A 46 24.68 0.70 -8.66
N GLU A 47 24.13 0.70 -9.86
CA GLU A 47 22.79 1.26 -10.10
C GLU A 47 21.71 0.36 -9.48
N VAL A 48 21.92 -0.96 -9.49
CA VAL A 48 21.03 -1.90 -8.78
C VAL A 48 21.11 -1.62 -7.28
N SER A 49 22.30 -1.43 -6.75
CA SER A 49 22.52 -1.13 -5.33
C SER A 49 21.78 0.14 -4.91
N GLU A 50 21.85 1.18 -5.74
CA GLU A 50 21.10 2.42 -5.49
C GLU A 50 19.59 2.18 -5.51
N ARG A 51 19.10 1.37 -6.42
CA ARG A 51 17.68 1.05 -6.51
C ARG A 51 17.19 0.27 -5.27
N ILE A 52 18.04 -0.61 -4.75
CA ILE A 52 17.74 -1.34 -3.50
C ILE A 52 17.68 -0.36 -2.32
N HIS A 53 18.57 0.61 -2.29
CA HIS A 53 18.57 1.64 -1.23
C HIS A 53 17.30 2.48 -1.28
N GLU A 54 16.86 2.88 -2.48
CA GLU A 54 15.59 3.60 -2.67
C GLU A 54 14.40 2.74 -2.25
N PHE A 55 14.42 1.45 -2.59
CA PHE A 55 13.39 0.51 -2.17
C PHE A 55 13.29 0.45 -0.65
N HIS A 56 14.43 0.42 0.03
CA HIS A 56 14.43 0.39 1.49
C HIS A 56 13.75 1.64 2.07
N LYS A 57 14.02 2.82 1.50
CA LYS A 57 13.35 4.06 1.92
C LYS A 57 11.85 4.01 1.64
N GLU A 58 11.44 3.49 0.48
CA GLU A 58 10.04 3.33 0.14
C GLU A 58 9.31 2.43 1.16
N THR A 59 9.96 1.31 1.55
CA THR A 59 9.32 0.40 2.52
C THR A 59 9.15 1.04 3.89
N GLN A 60 10.02 1.96 4.28
CA GLN A 60 9.85 2.71 5.51
C GLN A 60 8.64 3.64 5.45
N GLU A 61 8.43 4.31 4.30
CA GLU A 61 7.27 5.17 4.11
C GLU A 61 5.98 4.34 4.03
N ILE A 62 6.03 3.18 3.39
CA ILE A 62 4.89 2.25 3.34
C ILE A 62 4.52 1.81 4.76
N PHE A 63 5.51 1.45 5.57
CA PHE A 63 5.29 1.07 6.97
C PHE A 63 4.57 2.18 7.73
N LYS A 64 5.01 3.42 7.58
CA LYS A 64 4.38 4.57 8.25
C LYS A 64 2.93 4.76 7.82
N THR A 65 2.66 4.57 6.54
CA THR A 65 1.30 4.67 5.98
C THR A 65 0.34 3.73 6.71
N TYR A 66 0.74 2.47 6.88
CA TYR A 66 -0.15 1.46 7.45
C TYR A 66 -0.14 1.41 8.97
N ASN A 67 0.80 2.06 9.62
CA ASN A 67 0.93 2.02 11.08
C ASN A 67 0.63 3.34 11.78
N TYR A 68 0.73 4.46 11.08
CA TYR A 68 0.55 5.77 11.70
C TYR A 68 -0.62 6.59 11.18
N LEU A 69 -1.11 6.31 9.97
CA LEU A 69 -2.31 6.99 9.47
C LEU A 69 -3.56 6.42 10.14
N ASP A 70 -4.63 7.22 10.15
CA ASP A 70 -5.94 6.72 10.55
C ASP A 70 -6.29 5.50 9.69
N PRO A 71 -6.70 4.39 10.32
CA PRO A 71 -6.97 3.14 9.60
C PRO A 71 -7.98 3.26 8.47
N MET A 72 -9.06 4.02 8.65
CA MET A 72 -10.07 4.17 7.60
C MET A 72 -9.50 4.98 6.42
N PHE A 73 -8.67 5.98 6.70
CA PHE A 73 -8.00 6.74 5.66
C PHE A 73 -7.00 5.87 4.90
N ALA A 74 -6.21 5.07 5.62
CA ALA A 74 -5.26 4.14 5.00
C ALA A 74 -5.98 3.12 4.12
N LEU A 75 -7.14 2.63 4.58
CA LEU A 75 -7.96 1.69 3.81
C LEU A 75 -8.47 2.34 2.51
N ALA A 76 -9.01 3.56 2.60
CA ALA A 76 -9.49 4.28 1.43
C ALA A 76 -8.34 4.52 0.43
N ARG A 77 -7.18 4.90 0.93
CA ARG A 77 -5.98 5.08 0.09
C ARG A 77 -5.61 3.77 -0.63
N ALA A 78 -5.65 2.65 0.09
CA ALA A 78 -5.34 1.34 -0.49
C ALA A 78 -6.34 0.97 -1.60
N VAL A 79 -7.61 1.30 -1.43
CA VAL A 79 -8.63 1.08 -2.46
C VAL A 79 -8.36 1.97 -3.68
N VAL A 80 -8.06 3.25 -3.47
CA VAL A 80 -7.75 4.19 -4.57
C VAL A 80 -6.57 3.69 -5.42
N PHE A 81 -5.52 3.18 -4.77
CA PHE A 81 -4.33 2.71 -5.48
C PHE A 81 -4.43 1.25 -5.95
N GLY A 82 -5.55 0.59 -5.69
CA GLY A 82 -5.78 -0.75 -6.21
C GLY A 82 -5.13 -1.89 -5.40
N PHE A 83 -4.67 -1.61 -4.19
CA PHE A 83 -4.09 -2.65 -3.33
C PHE A 83 -5.16 -3.49 -2.63
N ILE A 84 -6.38 -2.96 -2.50
CA ILE A 84 -7.54 -3.65 -1.94
C ILE A 84 -8.75 -3.34 -2.82
N GLU A 85 -9.53 -4.36 -3.15
CA GLU A 85 -10.78 -4.15 -3.87
C GLU A 85 -11.87 -3.75 -2.88
N ILE A 86 -12.71 -2.80 -3.29
CA ILE A 86 -13.81 -2.30 -2.45
C ILE A 86 -14.75 -3.42 -2.02
N SER A 87 -14.90 -4.46 -2.85
CA SER A 87 -15.76 -5.61 -2.55
C SER A 87 -15.33 -6.37 -1.28
N ARG A 88 -14.07 -6.24 -0.87
CA ARG A 88 -13.56 -6.87 0.35
C ARG A 88 -13.86 -6.05 1.61
N VAL A 89 -14.20 -4.78 1.45
CA VAL A 89 -14.53 -3.90 2.57
C VAL A 89 -15.93 -4.25 3.07
N PRO A 90 -16.15 -4.38 4.40
CA PRO A 90 -17.50 -4.60 4.92
C PRO A 90 -18.49 -3.61 4.31
N GLU A 91 -19.63 -4.11 3.88
CA GLU A 91 -20.64 -3.33 3.14
C GLU A 91 -21.01 -2.03 3.86
N GLU A 92 -21.19 -2.11 5.17
CA GLU A 92 -21.59 -0.97 5.99
C GLU A 92 -20.50 0.10 6.10
N LEU A 93 -19.25 -0.23 5.78
CA LEU A 93 -18.12 0.71 5.80
C LEU A 93 -17.82 1.30 4.42
N ARG A 94 -18.38 0.75 3.35
CA ARG A 94 -18.10 1.22 1.98
C ARG A 94 -18.47 2.67 1.74
N PRO A 95 -19.60 3.19 2.21
CA PRO A 95 -19.89 4.61 2.02
C PRO A 95 -18.82 5.52 2.62
N ARG A 96 -18.30 5.14 3.78
CA ARG A 96 -17.25 5.90 4.46
C ARG A 96 -15.95 5.88 3.67
N VAL A 97 -15.60 4.72 3.11
CA VAL A 97 -14.42 4.59 2.25
C VAL A 97 -14.58 5.43 0.99
N ARG A 98 -15.77 5.41 0.36
CA ARG A 98 -16.04 6.20 -0.84
C ARG A 98 -15.94 7.70 -0.58
N GLU A 99 -16.42 8.14 0.57
CA GLU A 99 -16.30 9.54 0.97
C GLU A 99 -14.84 9.96 1.10
N LEU A 100 -14.02 9.14 1.75
CA LEU A 100 -12.59 9.40 1.90
C LEU A 100 -11.84 9.34 0.57
N GLU A 101 -12.25 8.44 -0.35
CA GLU A 101 -11.71 8.39 -1.71
C GLU A 101 -11.89 9.72 -2.42
N THR A 102 -13.05 10.33 -2.27
CA THR A 102 -13.35 11.62 -2.88
C THR A 102 -12.35 12.69 -2.42
N LEU A 103 -12.01 12.68 -1.14
CA LEU A 103 -11.02 13.60 -0.60
C LEU A 103 -9.62 13.33 -1.16
N LEU A 104 -9.26 12.06 -1.30
CA LEU A 104 -7.95 11.64 -1.83
C LEU A 104 -7.77 11.98 -3.31
N LYS A 105 -8.84 11.96 -4.09
CA LYS A 105 -8.82 12.25 -5.52
C LYS A 105 -8.96 13.74 -5.83
N ARG A 106 -9.08 14.55 -4.82
CA ARG A 106 -9.36 15.97 -4.93
C ARG A 106 -8.06 16.76 -5.03
N ASP A 107 -7.58 17.00 -6.21
CA ASP A 107 -6.39 17.85 -6.42
C ASP A 107 -6.59 18.84 -7.52
#